data_de00fcc9307f8ed5f3c778f67a8a888d
#
_entry.id   de00fcc9307f8ed5f3c778f67a8a888d
#
_cell.length_a   1.000
_cell.length_b   1.000
_cell.length_c   1.000
_cell.angle_alpha   90.00
_cell.angle_beta   90.00
_cell.angle_gamma   90.00
#
_symmetry.space_group_name_H-M   'P 1'
#
loop_
_entity.id
_entity.type
_entity.pdbx_description
1 polymer ?
#
loop_
_entity_poly.entity_id
_entity_poly.type
_entity_poly.pdbx_seq_one_letter_code
_entity_poly.pdbx_strand_id
1 'polypeptide(L)'
;ADMDALPVTEQVDLPFASKVRTTYNGQEVGVMHACGHDLHVAMLMGAAEVLAGMRAELPGTVKFIFQPAEEGPPAGETGGAIQMIREGVLENPKVDAIFGIHVGVTAAEAGHVSYKPLGFMAAADFYTVTVRGRQVHGATPWAGVDPIVVGAQIVTGLQTIVSRQLDLTNAPAVVTVGAFNGGVRNNIIPDSVVMMGTIRTFDPAMRKD
;
A
#
# COMPACT_ATOMS: atom_id res chain seq x y z
N ALA A 1 -13.31 10.41 -1.40
CA ALA A 1 -12.03 10.58 -2.10
C ALA A 1 -10.91 10.64 -1.08
N ASP A 2 -9.76 10.13 -1.46
CA ASP A 2 -8.49 10.35 -0.80
C ASP A 2 -7.88 11.69 -1.26
N MET A 3 -6.95 12.25 -0.48
CA MET A 3 -6.45 13.61 -0.69
C MET A 3 -4.93 13.72 -0.62
N ASP A 4 -4.24 12.71 -0.15
CA ASP A 4 -2.81 12.79 0.14
C ASP A 4 -1.97 12.76 -1.13
N ALA A 5 -0.86 13.49 -1.08
CA ALA A 5 0.20 13.46 -2.08
C ALA A 5 1.34 12.56 -1.60
N LEU A 6 2.22 12.19 -2.51
CA LEU A 6 3.34 11.30 -2.26
C LEU A 6 4.69 12.03 -2.24
N PRO A 7 5.71 11.50 -1.54
CA PRO A 7 7.06 12.07 -1.49
C PRO A 7 7.82 11.79 -2.79
N VAL A 8 7.28 12.28 -3.90
CA VAL A 8 7.79 12.11 -5.27
C VAL A 8 8.01 13.48 -5.91
N THR A 9 9.12 13.65 -6.60
CA THR A 9 9.40 14.88 -7.37
C THR A 9 8.69 14.79 -8.71
N GLU A 10 7.82 15.76 -9.00
CA GLU A 10 7.15 15.85 -10.28
C GLU A 10 8.15 16.18 -11.40
N GLN A 11 8.07 15.43 -12.50
CA GLN A 11 8.97 15.56 -13.65
C GLN A 11 8.25 16.04 -14.93
N VAL A 12 6.94 16.27 -14.82
CA VAL A 12 6.15 16.73 -15.97
C VAL A 12 6.31 18.22 -16.16
N ASP A 13 6.56 18.66 -17.38
CA ASP A 13 6.68 20.08 -17.73
C ASP A 13 5.29 20.67 -18.03
N LEU A 14 4.56 20.98 -16.97
CA LEU A 14 3.25 21.62 -17.02
C LEU A 14 3.27 22.90 -16.19
N PRO A 15 2.49 23.92 -16.58
CA PRO A 15 2.47 25.22 -15.88
C PRO A 15 1.99 25.11 -14.43
N PHE A 16 1.26 24.05 -14.07
CA PHE A 16 0.76 23.74 -12.73
C PHE A 16 1.50 22.59 -12.04
N ALA A 17 2.61 22.10 -12.62
CA ALA A 17 3.43 21.06 -11.99
C ALA A 17 3.86 21.46 -10.59
N SER A 18 3.83 20.51 -9.65
CA SER A 18 4.20 20.76 -8.25
C SER A 18 5.67 21.12 -8.12
N LYS A 19 5.93 22.20 -7.39
CA LYS A 19 7.27 22.65 -6.98
C LYS A 19 7.46 22.53 -5.47
N VAL A 20 6.49 21.90 -4.80
CA VAL A 20 6.49 21.75 -3.35
C VAL A 20 7.58 20.75 -2.92
N ARG A 21 8.28 21.11 -1.85
CA ARG A 21 9.25 20.25 -1.18
C ARG A 21 8.95 20.20 0.31
N THR A 22 9.24 19.06 0.93
CA THR A 22 9.08 18.86 2.36
C THR A 22 10.12 17.90 2.90
N THR A 23 10.18 17.76 4.21
CA THR A 23 10.96 16.72 4.87
C THR A 23 10.07 15.50 5.14
N TYR A 24 10.43 14.35 4.61
CA TYR A 24 9.77 13.07 4.85
C TYR A 24 10.79 12.04 5.31
N ASN A 25 10.57 11.42 6.48
CA ASN A 25 11.51 10.48 7.10
C ASN A 25 12.95 11.02 7.19
N GLY A 26 13.09 12.30 7.52
CA GLY A 26 14.41 12.97 7.68
C GLY A 26 15.12 13.34 6.37
N GLN A 27 14.47 13.16 5.22
CA GLN A 27 15.02 13.51 3.91
C GLN A 27 14.19 14.60 3.23
N GLU A 28 14.85 15.51 2.52
CA GLU A 28 14.16 16.50 1.69
C GLU A 28 13.68 15.83 0.40
N VAL A 29 12.38 15.90 0.15
CA VAL A 29 11.71 15.28 -1.00
C VAL A 29 10.81 16.28 -1.74
N GLY A 30 10.57 16.04 -3.02
CA GLY A 30 9.48 16.66 -3.74
C GLY A 30 8.14 16.09 -3.30
N VAL A 31 7.05 16.79 -3.59
CA VAL A 31 5.69 16.34 -3.29
C VAL A 31 4.83 16.49 -4.52
N MET A 32 4.19 15.41 -4.95
CA MET A 32 3.21 15.44 -6.05
C MET A 32 2.10 14.41 -5.84
N HIS A 33 0.98 14.61 -6.51
CA HIS A 33 -0.03 13.56 -6.67
C HIS A 33 0.44 12.52 -7.69
N ALA A 34 1.01 11.42 -7.21
CA ALA A 34 1.51 10.34 -8.05
C ALA A 34 0.59 9.10 -8.09
N CYS A 35 -0.53 9.14 -7.34
CA CYS A 35 -1.56 8.09 -7.34
C CYS A 35 -2.93 8.57 -7.84
N GLY A 36 -3.03 9.82 -8.32
CA GLY A 36 -4.27 10.35 -8.91
C GLY A 36 -5.30 10.85 -7.91
N HIS A 37 -4.93 11.09 -6.65
CA HIS A 37 -5.85 11.56 -5.61
C HIS A 37 -6.39 12.98 -5.91
N ASP A 38 -5.65 13.80 -6.62
CA ASP A 38 -6.12 15.09 -7.17
C ASP A 38 -7.33 14.90 -8.10
N LEU A 39 -7.30 13.87 -8.96
CA LEU A 39 -8.42 13.52 -9.82
C LEU A 39 -9.61 12.96 -9.01
N HIS A 40 -9.33 12.18 -7.97
CA HIS A 40 -10.39 11.66 -7.08
C HIS A 40 -11.12 12.79 -6.37
N VAL A 41 -10.39 13.79 -5.86
CA VAL A 41 -10.97 15.00 -5.25
C VAL A 41 -11.80 15.79 -6.27
N ALA A 42 -11.25 16.02 -7.46
CA ALA A 42 -11.94 16.74 -8.52
C ALA A 42 -13.26 16.04 -8.93
N MET A 43 -13.23 14.71 -9.09
CA MET A 43 -14.44 13.92 -9.39
C MET A 43 -15.47 14.00 -8.26
N LEU A 44 -15.05 13.92 -7.00
CA LEU A 44 -15.97 14.00 -5.87
C LEU A 44 -16.57 15.40 -5.73
N MET A 45 -15.82 16.46 -6.02
CA MET A 45 -16.33 17.84 -6.06
C MET A 45 -17.38 18.01 -7.16
N GLY A 46 -17.13 17.49 -8.37
CA GLY A 46 -18.11 17.49 -9.46
C GLY A 46 -19.36 16.70 -9.10
N ALA A 47 -19.24 15.53 -8.49
CA ALA A 47 -20.36 14.74 -7.99
C ALA A 47 -21.16 15.51 -6.93
N ALA A 48 -20.49 16.24 -6.04
CA ALA A 48 -21.14 17.05 -5.02
C ALA A 48 -21.97 18.17 -5.64
N GLU A 49 -21.48 18.84 -6.67
CA GLU A 49 -22.21 19.89 -7.39
C GLU A 49 -23.46 19.34 -8.07
N VAL A 50 -23.33 18.22 -8.80
CA VAL A 50 -24.46 17.55 -9.47
C VAL A 50 -25.52 17.12 -8.43
N LEU A 51 -25.12 16.44 -7.37
CA LEU A 51 -26.04 15.95 -6.34
C LEU A 51 -26.70 17.10 -5.55
N ALA A 52 -26.00 18.20 -5.34
CA ALA A 52 -26.57 19.39 -4.73
C ALA A 52 -27.67 19.99 -5.62
N GLY A 53 -27.47 20.02 -6.93
CA GLY A 53 -28.48 20.44 -7.90
C GLY A 53 -29.73 19.56 -7.91
N MET A 54 -29.57 18.26 -7.60
CA MET A 54 -30.66 17.27 -7.55
C MET A 54 -31.21 17.04 -6.14
N ARG A 55 -30.87 17.87 -5.16
CA ARG A 55 -31.18 17.64 -3.73
C ARG A 55 -32.66 17.30 -3.47
N ALA A 56 -33.59 17.90 -4.19
CA ALA A 56 -35.02 17.67 -4.02
C ALA A 56 -35.46 16.26 -4.52
N GLU A 57 -34.67 15.61 -5.35
CA GLU A 57 -34.95 14.31 -5.96
C GLU A 57 -34.26 13.17 -5.22
N LEU A 58 -33.32 13.48 -4.32
CA LEU A 58 -32.55 12.46 -3.60
C LEU A 58 -33.40 11.81 -2.50
N PRO A 59 -33.57 10.48 -2.50
CA PRO A 59 -34.37 9.75 -1.50
C PRO A 59 -33.63 9.53 -0.18
N GLY A 60 -32.54 10.23 0.08
CA GLY A 60 -31.72 10.04 1.27
C GLY A 60 -30.69 11.14 1.49
N THR A 61 -29.65 10.84 2.25
CA THR A 61 -28.56 11.75 2.56
C THR A 61 -27.24 11.26 1.94
N VAL A 62 -26.51 12.17 1.32
CA VAL A 62 -25.17 11.91 0.81
C VAL A 62 -24.16 12.60 1.70
N LYS A 63 -23.24 11.82 2.27
CA LYS A 63 -22.10 12.31 3.06
C LYS A 63 -20.84 12.25 2.20
N PHE A 64 -20.21 13.38 1.95
CA PHE A 64 -18.94 13.44 1.24
C PHE A 64 -17.79 13.25 2.23
N ILE A 65 -16.92 12.28 1.94
CA ILE A 65 -15.79 11.91 2.79
C ILE A 65 -14.51 12.16 2.02
N PHE A 66 -13.64 13.00 2.58
CA PHE A 66 -12.32 13.29 2.05
C PHE A 66 -11.27 12.71 3.00
N GLN A 67 -10.58 11.66 2.57
CA GLN A 67 -9.68 10.86 3.39
C GLN A 67 -8.24 11.35 3.27
N PRO A 68 -7.59 11.74 4.37
CA PRO A 68 -6.14 11.97 4.38
C PRO A 68 -5.38 10.65 4.56
N ALA A 69 -4.09 10.64 4.20
CA ALA A 69 -3.15 9.55 4.46
C ALA A 69 -3.66 8.16 4.04
N GLU A 70 -4.18 8.04 2.82
CA GLU A 70 -4.60 6.75 2.24
C GLU A 70 -3.39 5.84 2.01
N GLU A 71 -2.29 6.40 1.54
CA GLU A 71 -1.00 5.74 1.28
C GLU A 71 -0.23 5.38 2.57
N GLY A 72 -0.80 5.71 3.71
CA GLY A 72 -0.23 5.53 5.04
C GLY A 72 0.44 6.78 5.60
N PRO A 73 0.25 7.04 6.90
CA PRO A 73 0.88 8.17 7.57
C PRO A 73 2.40 7.93 7.72
N PRO A 74 3.18 9.00 7.93
CA PRO A 74 4.59 8.88 8.31
C PRO A 74 4.80 7.99 9.53
N ALA A 75 6.00 7.44 9.68
CA ALA A 75 6.32 6.55 10.79
C ALA A 75 6.09 7.23 12.15
N GLY A 76 5.31 6.58 13.01
CA GLY A 76 4.94 7.07 14.34
C GLY A 76 3.69 7.96 14.37
N GLU A 77 3.08 8.24 13.23
CA GLU A 77 1.82 8.98 13.12
C GLU A 77 0.63 8.03 12.89
N THR A 78 -0.57 8.54 13.11
CA THR A 78 -1.83 7.86 12.80
C THR A 78 -2.60 8.62 11.74
N GLY A 79 -3.36 7.92 10.91
CA GLY A 79 -4.12 8.55 9.83
C GLY A 79 -4.96 7.56 9.05
N GLY A 80 -5.43 8.01 7.90
CA GLY A 80 -6.19 7.20 6.97
C GLY A 80 -7.59 6.81 7.44
N ALA A 81 -8.20 5.85 6.78
CA ALA A 81 -9.57 5.42 7.02
C ALA A 81 -9.79 4.93 8.47
N ILE A 82 -8.83 4.23 9.05
CA ILE A 82 -8.95 3.71 10.43
C ILE A 82 -9.11 4.84 11.43
N GLN A 83 -8.33 5.92 11.29
CA GLN A 83 -8.45 7.08 12.17
C GLN A 83 -9.80 7.77 12.00
N MET A 84 -10.25 7.99 10.77
CA MET A 84 -11.56 8.58 10.49
C MET A 84 -12.71 7.75 11.06
N ILE A 85 -12.63 6.42 10.99
CA ILE A 85 -13.64 5.53 11.59
C ILE A 85 -13.66 5.68 13.10
N ARG A 86 -12.50 5.73 13.77
CA ARG A 86 -12.40 5.97 15.21
C ARG A 86 -12.98 7.33 15.63
N GLU A 87 -12.88 8.31 14.77
CA GLU A 87 -13.44 9.66 14.94
C GLU A 87 -14.94 9.74 14.57
N GLY A 88 -15.54 8.63 14.16
CA GLY A 88 -16.98 8.54 13.90
C GLY A 88 -17.42 9.03 12.53
N VAL A 89 -16.55 8.97 11.50
CA VAL A 89 -16.88 9.43 10.14
C VAL A 89 -18.10 8.71 9.56
N LEU A 90 -18.36 7.46 9.97
CA LEU A 90 -19.50 6.67 9.52
C LEU A 90 -20.76 6.86 10.38
N GLU A 91 -20.69 7.72 11.40
CA GLU A 91 -21.80 8.05 12.30
C GLU A 91 -22.26 9.50 12.04
N ASN A 92 -23.47 9.82 12.48
CA ASN A 92 -24.07 11.16 12.48
C ASN A 92 -23.97 11.96 11.14
N PRO A 93 -24.72 11.58 10.09
CA PRO A 93 -25.66 10.47 10.03
C PRO A 93 -24.93 9.13 9.85
N LYS A 94 -25.54 8.06 10.31
CA LYS A 94 -25.05 6.71 10.08
C LYS A 94 -24.98 6.43 8.56
N VAL A 95 -23.85 5.88 8.14
CA VAL A 95 -23.63 5.51 6.73
C VAL A 95 -24.11 4.07 6.50
N ASP A 96 -25.02 3.88 5.56
CA ASP A 96 -25.57 2.57 5.18
C ASP A 96 -24.80 1.93 4.02
N ALA A 97 -24.19 2.76 3.15
CA ALA A 97 -23.34 2.31 2.04
C ALA A 97 -22.26 3.34 1.77
N ILE A 98 -21.10 2.87 1.31
CA ILE A 98 -19.96 3.71 0.94
C ILE A 98 -19.48 3.34 -0.46
N PHE A 99 -19.10 4.36 -1.23
CA PHE A 99 -18.59 4.23 -2.58
C PHE A 99 -17.23 4.93 -2.68
N GLY A 100 -16.33 4.34 -3.44
CA GLY A 100 -15.04 4.92 -3.79
C GLY A 100 -14.71 4.58 -5.24
N ILE A 101 -13.96 5.46 -5.89
CA ILE A 101 -13.45 5.27 -7.25
C ILE A 101 -11.93 5.48 -7.20
N HIS A 102 -11.19 4.68 -7.93
CA HIS A 102 -9.77 4.90 -8.15
C HIS A 102 -9.48 5.05 -9.64
N VAL A 103 -8.68 6.04 -10.03
CA VAL A 103 -8.23 6.18 -11.41
C VAL A 103 -7.23 5.08 -11.76
N GLY A 104 -7.35 4.51 -12.94
CA GLY A 104 -6.46 3.44 -13.42
C GLY A 104 -5.81 3.82 -14.73
N VAL A 105 -4.48 3.80 -14.79
CA VAL A 105 -3.72 4.13 -16.01
C VAL A 105 -3.58 2.98 -16.99
N THR A 106 -3.94 1.77 -16.58
CA THR A 106 -3.73 0.54 -17.39
C THR A 106 -5.00 -0.24 -17.66
N ALA A 107 -6.13 0.09 -17.03
CA ALA A 107 -7.30 -0.78 -17.00
C ALA A 107 -8.44 -0.36 -17.94
N ALA A 108 -8.53 0.91 -18.33
CA ALA A 108 -9.58 1.41 -19.22
C ALA A 108 -9.17 2.72 -19.90
N GLU A 109 -9.82 3.02 -21.03
CA GLU A 109 -9.76 4.34 -21.66
C GLU A 109 -10.52 5.38 -20.81
N ALA A 110 -10.16 6.66 -20.96
CA ALA A 110 -10.87 7.74 -20.28
C ALA A 110 -12.38 7.71 -20.57
N GLY A 111 -13.19 7.93 -19.55
CA GLY A 111 -14.65 7.86 -19.63
C GLY A 111 -15.26 6.47 -19.36
N HIS A 112 -14.43 5.44 -19.15
CA HIS A 112 -14.91 4.13 -18.75
C HIS A 112 -14.79 3.94 -17.24
N VAL A 113 -15.79 3.26 -16.66
CA VAL A 113 -15.79 2.81 -15.27
C VAL A 113 -15.85 1.29 -15.25
N SER A 114 -14.87 0.68 -14.61
CA SER A 114 -14.82 -0.76 -14.41
C SER A 114 -15.19 -1.12 -12.98
N TYR A 115 -15.93 -2.20 -12.81
CA TYR A 115 -16.23 -2.76 -11.50
C TYR A 115 -16.15 -4.28 -11.54
N LYS A 116 -15.95 -4.88 -10.38
CA LYS A 116 -15.95 -6.33 -10.23
C LYS A 116 -16.69 -6.70 -8.94
N PRO A 117 -17.65 -7.62 -9.00
CA PRO A 117 -18.27 -8.17 -7.79
C PRO A 117 -17.23 -8.90 -6.93
N LEU A 118 -17.44 -8.90 -5.61
CA LEU A 118 -16.54 -9.49 -4.61
C LEU A 118 -15.18 -8.75 -4.52
N GLY A 119 -14.09 -9.47 -4.31
CA GLY A 119 -12.76 -8.88 -4.15
C GLY A 119 -12.26 -8.17 -5.41
N PHE A 120 -12.27 -6.85 -5.41
CA PHE A 120 -11.72 -6.03 -6.47
C PHE A 120 -10.26 -5.65 -6.21
N MET A 121 -9.94 -5.24 -5.00
CA MET A 121 -8.59 -4.93 -4.53
C MET A 121 -8.20 -5.85 -3.38
N ALA A 122 -6.93 -6.26 -3.35
CA ALA A 122 -6.40 -7.10 -2.30
C ALA A 122 -6.17 -6.31 -1.00
N ALA A 123 -6.23 -7.00 0.14
CA ALA A 123 -5.60 -6.49 1.35
C ALA A 123 -4.09 -6.32 1.12
N ALA A 124 -3.49 -5.34 1.78
CA ALA A 124 -2.07 -5.05 1.72
C ALA A 124 -1.45 -5.22 3.10
N ASP A 125 -0.58 -6.22 3.23
CA ASP A 125 0.21 -6.42 4.44
C ASP A 125 1.70 -6.34 4.10
N PHE A 126 2.50 -5.84 5.04
CA PHE A 126 3.94 -5.69 4.89
C PHE A 126 4.64 -6.45 6.01
N TYR A 127 5.80 -7.02 5.71
CA TYR A 127 6.60 -7.71 6.70
C TYR A 127 8.08 -7.40 6.57
N THR A 128 8.77 -7.52 7.69
CA THR A 128 10.24 -7.47 7.76
C THR A 128 10.72 -8.69 8.52
N VAL A 129 11.65 -9.43 7.94
CA VAL A 129 12.33 -10.56 8.57
C VAL A 129 13.80 -10.24 8.73
N THR A 130 14.30 -10.29 9.96
CA THR A 130 15.72 -10.18 10.25
C THR A 130 16.28 -11.56 10.61
N VAL A 131 17.16 -12.07 9.76
CA VAL A 131 17.90 -13.30 10.02
C VAL A 131 19.21 -12.93 10.71
N ARG A 132 19.38 -13.37 11.94
CA ARG A 132 20.60 -13.13 12.72
C ARG A 132 21.54 -14.31 12.59
N GLY A 133 22.78 -14.03 12.23
CA GLY A 133 23.86 -14.99 12.10
C GLY A 133 25.02 -14.68 13.06
N ARG A 134 26.19 -15.15 12.70
CA ARG A 134 27.44 -14.82 13.37
C ARG A 134 28.52 -14.59 12.34
N GLN A 135 29.03 -13.37 12.27
CA GLN A 135 30.03 -12.92 11.31
C GLN A 135 31.32 -13.75 11.40
N VAL A 136 31.87 -14.06 10.24
CA VAL A 136 33.12 -14.81 10.12
C VAL A 136 33.74 -14.57 8.74
N HIS A 137 35.03 -14.90 8.61
CA HIS A 137 35.72 -14.88 7.32
C HIS A 137 35.10 -15.91 6.36
N GLY A 138 34.83 -15.49 5.12
CA GLY A 138 34.13 -16.32 4.12
C GLY A 138 34.79 -17.65 3.79
N ALA A 139 36.12 -17.79 4.02
CA ALA A 139 36.85 -19.04 3.82
C ALA A 139 36.75 -20.02 5.01
N THR A 140 36.15 -19.61 6.12
CA THR A 140 36.01 -20.44 7.34
C THR A 140 34.56 -20.46 7.83
N PRO A 141 33.57 -20.81 6.98
CA PRO A 141 32.15 -20.67 7.30
C PRO A 141 31.70 -21.50 8.51
N TRP A 142 32.35 -22.62 8.78
CA TRP A 142 32.09 -23.48 9.95
C TRP A 142 32.34 -22.80 11.30
N ALA A 143 33.08 -21.70 11.32
CA ALA A 143 33.32 -20.92 12.55
C ALA A 143 32.24 -19.84 12.80
N GLY A 144 31.30 -19.65 11.86
CA GLY A 144 30.24 -18.68 11.92
C GLY A 144 28.84 -19.28 11.89
N VAL A 145 27.85 -18.43 11.58
CA VAL A 145 26.49 -18.81 11.19
C VAL A 145 26.12 -17.91 10.02
N ASP A 146 25.91 -18.49 8.86
CA ASP A 146 25.65 -17.75 7.62
C ASP A 146 24.17 -17.36 7.48
N PRO A 147 23.81 -16.08 7.71
CA PRO A 147 22.42 -15.64 7.60
C PRO A 147 21.98 -15.48 6.12
N ILE A 148 22.91 -15.37 5.16
CA ILE A 148 22.56 -15.28 3.74
C ILE A 148 21.99 -16.60 3.25
N VAL A 149 22.65 -17.71 3.56
CA VAL A 149 22.17 -19.05 3.18
C VAL A 149 20.83 -19.36 3.86
N VAL A 150 20.69 -19.06 5.15
CA VAL A 150 19.42 -19.24 5.87
C VAL A 150 18.33 -18.36 5.27
N GLY A 151 18.62 -17.09 5.00
CA GLY A 151 17.68 -16.16 4.37
C GLY A 151 17.23 -16.63 2.98
N ALA A 152 18.13 -17.15 2.16
CA ALA A 152 17.80 -17.70 0.85
C ALA A 152 16.82 -18.90 0.96
N GLN A 153 17.00 -19.77 1.97
CA GLN A 153 16.06 -20.86 2.26
C GLN A 153 14.70 -20.36 2.72
N ILE A 154 14.67 -19.30 3.55
CA ILE A 154 13.43 -18.64 3.96
C ILE A 154 12.69 -18.08 2.75
N VAL A 155 13.37 -17.39 1.81
CA VAL A 155 12.77 -16.89 0.57
C VAL A 155 12.08 -18.02 -0.20
N THR A 156 12.78 -19.14 -0.38
CA THR A 156 12.24 -20.33 -1.06
C THR A 156 11.06 -20.93 -0.29
N GLY A 157 11.17 -21.02 1.04
CA GLY A 157 10.11 -21.51 1.92
C GLY A 157 8.83 -20.66 1.83
N LEU A 158 8.95 -19.32 1.84
CA LEU A 158 7.81 -18.42 1.73
C LEU A 158 7.01 -18.63 0.43
N GLN A 159 7.65 -19.04 -0.67
CA GLN A 159 6.94 -19.34 -1.92
C GLN A 159 6.04 -20.56 -1.80
N THR A 160 6.30 -21.44 -0.84
CA THR A 160 5.44 -22.64 -0.64
C THR A 160 4.11 -22.30 0.03
N ILE A 161 3.97 -21.16 0.68
CA ILE A 161 2.70 -20.72 1.27
C ILE A 161 1.64 -20.66 0.17
N VAL A 162 1.87 -19.87 -0.87
CA VAL A 162 0.94 -19.72 -1.99
C VAL A 162 0.80 -21.01 -2.80
N SER A 163 1.93 -21.70 -3.07
CA SER A 163 1.92 -22.85 -3.98
C SER A 163 1.48 -24.17 -3.35
N ARG A 164 1.50 -24.29 -2.01
CA ARG A 164 1.27 -25.59 -1.33
C ARG A 164 0.28 -25.53 -0.17
N GLN A 165 -0.01 -24.35 0.40
CA GLN A 165 -0.81 -24.23 1.61
C GLN A 165 -2.16 -23.55 1.39
N LEU A 166 -2.23 -22.59 0.45
CA LEU A 166 -3.45 -21.84 0.17
C LEU A 166 -4.29 -22.52 -0.91
N ASP A 167 -5.61 -22.51 -0.72
CA ASP A 167 -6.57 -22.92 -1.76
C ASP A 167 -6.81 -21.75 -2.75
N LEU A 168 -6.05 -21.73 -3.82
CA LEU A 168 -6.15 -20.71 -4.86
C LEU A 168 -7.44 -20.81 -5.68
N THR A 169 -8.26 -21.85 -5.52
CA THR A 169 -9.60 -21.92 -6.13
C THR A 169 -10.61 -21.04 -5.40
N ASN A 170 -10.36 -20.76 -4.12
CA ASN A 170 -11.19 -19.86 -3.32
C ASN A 170 -10.88 -18.39 -3.64
N ALA A 171 -9.62 -17.99 -3.54
CA ALA A 171 -9.19 -16.63 -3.86
C ALA A 171 -7.68 -16.58 -4.19
N PRO A 172 -7.23 -15.61 -4.99
CA PRO A 172 -5.81 -15.41 -5.24
C PRO A 172 -5.07 -14.84 -4.01
N ALA A 173 -3.78 -15.20 -3.90
CA ALA A 173 -2.88 -14.63 -2.92
C ALA A 173 -1.47 -14.45 -3.50
N VAL A 174 -0.72 -13.49 -2.97
CA VAL A 174 0.67 -13.24 -3.36
C VAL A 174 1.51 -13.01 -2.12
N VAL A 175 2.68 -13.65 -2.06
CA VAL A 175 3.73 -13.40 -1.06
C VAL A 175 5.02 -13.06 -1.80
N THR A 176 5.51 -11.84 -1.61
CA THR A 176 6.68 -11.32 -2.30
C THR A 176 7.76 -10.90 -1.32
N VAL A 177 9.00 -11.32 -1.54
CA VAL A 177 10.18 -10.70 -0.95
C VAL A 177 10.68 -9.64 -1.93
N GLY A 178 10.48 -8.36 -1.60
CA GLY A 178 10.83 -7.24 -2.47
C GLY A 178 12.26 -6.72 -2.26
N ALA A 179 12.84 -6.97 -1.08
CA ALA A 179 14.22 -6.60 -0.77
C ALA A 179 14.87 -7.69 0.08
N PHE A 180 16.17 -7.93 -0.19
CA PHE A 180 17.03 -8.85 0.55
C PHE A 180 18.40 -8.18 0.69
N ASN A 181 18.72 -7.70 1.90
CA ASN A 181 19.90 -6.90 2.16
C ASN A 181 20.78 -7.54 3.23
N GLY A 182 22.06 -7.69 2.94
CA GLY A 182 23.04 -8.19 3.89
C GLY A 182 24.42 -8.37 3.28
N GLY A 183 25.46 -8.24 4.14
CA GLY A 183 26.84 -8.29 3.72
C GLY A 183 27.35 -6.99 3.10
N VAL A 184 28.66 -6.79 3.19
CA VAL A 184 29.37 -5.59 2.69
C VAL A 184 30.57 -5.93 1.82
N ARG A 185 31.03 -7.19 1.86
CA ARG A 185 32.22 -7.63 1.15
C ARG A 185 32.16 -9.14 0.85
N ASN A 186 32.72 -9.52 -0.29
CA ASN A 186 32.70 -10.88 -0.81
C ASN A 186 33.34 -11.98 0.07
N ASN A 187 34.26 -11.61 0.96
CA ASN A 187 34.98 -12.55 1.82
C ASN A 187 34.56 -12.45 3.31
N ILE A 188 33.40 -11.87 3.60
CA ILE A 188 32.84 -11.76 4.95
C ILE A 188 31.42 -12.30 4.94
N ILE A 189 31.16 -13.33 5.74
CA ILE A 189 29.81 -13.74 6.11
C ILE A 189 29.29 -12.70 7.11
N PRO A 190 28.15 -12.02 6.85
CA PRO A 190 27.65 -10.97 7.74
C PRO A 190 27.07 -11.54 9.04
N ASP A 191 26.77 -10.66 9.97
CA ASP A 191 26.08 -11.00 11.23
C ASP A 191 24.55 -10.99 11.08
N SER A 192 24.02 -10.39 10.02
CA SER A 192 22.59 -10.34 9.76
C SER A 192 22.25 -10.13 8.28
N VAL A 193 21.03 -10.52 7.94
CA VAL A 193 20.34 -10.23 6.68
C VAL A 193 18.93 -9.73 7.01
N VAL A 194 18.46 -8.71 6.30
CA VAL A 194 17.11 -8.17 6.43
C VAL A 194 16.36 -8.35 5.11
N MET A 195 15.21 -8.97 5.21
CA MET A 195 14.25 -9.10 4.09
C MET A 195 13.02 -8.26 4.38
N MET A 196 12.51 -7.59 3.37
CA MET A 196 11.23 -6.87 3.41
C MET A 196 10.35 -7.35 2.30
N GLY A 197 9.06 -7.49 2.58
CA GLY A 197 8.14 -7.97 1.59
C GLY A 197 6.70 -7.52 1.80
N THR A 198 5.86 -7.98 0.90
CA THR A 198 4.43 -7.68 0.91
C THR A 198 3.61 -8.94 0.72
N ILE A 199 2.44 -8.95 1.36
CA ILE A 199 1.42 -9.99 1.19
C ILE A 199 0.17 -9.32 0.60
N ARG A 200 -0.46 -10.01 -0.34
CA ARG A 200 -1.75 -9.61 -0.93
C ARG A 200 -2.72 -10.77 -0.83
N THR A 201 -3.89 -10.53 -0.26
CA THR A 201 -4.96 -11.54 -0.13
C THR A 201 -6.31 -10.91 -0.44
N PHE A 202 -7.24 -11.72 -0.95
CA PHE A 202 -8.61 -11.29 -1.26
C PHE A 202 -9.64 -11.93 -0.33
N ASP A 203 -9.24 -12.87 0.49
CA ASP A 203 -10.09 -13.57 1.45
C ASP A 203 -9.59 -13.36 2.89
N PRO A 204 -10.49 -12.97 3.83
CA PRO A 204 -10.09 -12.72 5.22
C PRO A 204 -9.60 -13.96 5.98
N ALA A 205 -10.02 -15.17 5.60
CA ALA A 205 -9.52 -16.40 6.22
C ALA A 205 -8.10 -16.68 5.74
N MET A 206 -7.85 -16.61 4.42
CA MET A 206 -6.51 -16.76 3.84
C MET A 206 -5.50 -15.74 4.39
N ARG A 207 -5.97 -14.55 4.82
CA ARG A 207 -5.09 -13.54 5.43
C ARG A 207 -4.63 -13.92 6.83
N LYS A 208 -5.36 -14.79 7.53
CA LYS A 208 -5.02 -15.23 8.88
C LYS A 208 -4.12 -16.47 8.90
N ASP A 209 -4.18 -17.27 7.85
CA ASP A 209 -3.37 -18.47 7.67
C ASP A 209 -1.92 -18.12 7.27
#